data_f9a22234a99da83dad47feb73158bfd8
#
_entry.id   f9a22234a99da83dad47feb73158bfd8
#
_cell.length_a   1.000
_cell.length_b   1.000
_cell.length_c   1.000
_cell.angle_alpha   90.00
_cell.angle_beta   90.00
_cell.angle_gamma   90.00
#
_symmetry.space_group_name_H-M   'P 1'
#
loop_
_entity.id
_entity.type
_entity.pdbx_description
1 polymer ?
#
loop_
_entity_poly.entity_id
_entity_poly.type
_entity_poly.pdbx_seq_one_letter_code
_entity_poly.pdbx_strand_id
1 'polypeptide(L)'
;MVHCVHGLARAVANEWFDKETFDTKSYEHYERVEHGDFNWIVPGKFLAFSGPTQTPIAYVDGVKTNTPETYFDYFEANNVTGIVRFNNKVYDRKKFLDAGFNHYDMYFPDGGNPTDAIIKRFIEVAEAEPGALAVHCKAGLGRTGTLISLYLMKHFSLTAADCISWLRLCRPGSVIGPQQIFLQEMEKRMFREGEAHRKARGGGQGGADLSCPMKNLSVSGASRDNSKPKSGAFSIGGLTGSRSAQSSGRPAGPASPLKTKTGGLLKR
;
A
#
# COMPACT_ATOMS: atom_id res chain seq x y z
N MET A 1 -22.26 6.46 4.66
CA MET A 1 -21.78 7.85 4.54
C MET A 1 -21.30 8.43 5.87
N VAL A 2 -22.09 8.39 6.96
CA VAL A 2 -21.70 8.95 8.28
C VAL A 2 -20.36 8.43 8.79
N HIS A 3 -20.10 7.13 8.75
CA HIS A 3 -18.83 6.56 9.20
C HIS A 3 -17.62 7.04 8.38
N CYS A 4 -17.77 7.29 7.07
CA CYS A 4 -16.66 7.82 6.25
C CYS A 4 -16.26 9.23 6.70
N VAL A 5 -17.26 10.07 7.04
CA VAL A 5 -17.00 11.41 7.56
C VAL A 5 -16.30 11.36 8.92
N HIS A 6 -16.73 10.44 9.81
CA HIS A 6 -16.07 10.26 11.11
C HIS A 6 -14.64 9.76 10.96
N GLY A 7 -14.39 8.73 10.12
CA GLY A 7 -13.03 8.24 9.85
C GLY A 7 -12.11 9.34 9.32
N LEU A 8 -12.60 10.16 8.38
CA LEU A 8 -11.85 11.32 7.87
C LEU A 8 -11.60 12.37 8.97
N ALA A 9 -12.61 12.70 9.76
CA ALA A 9 -12.47 13.67 10.85
C ALA A 9 -11.42 13.21 11.88
N ARG A 10 -11.40 11.89 12.18
CA ARG A 10 -10.36 11.30 13.05
C ARG A 10 -8.97 11.39 12.44
N ALA A 11 -8.85 11.17 11.12
CA ALA A 11 -7.58 11.30 10.41
C ALA A 11 -7.05 12.73 10.40
N VAL A 12 -7.92 13.72 10.17
CA VAL A 12 -7.57 15.15 10.25
C VAL A 12 -7.16 15.52 11.69
N ALA A 13 -7.90 15.07 12.70
CA ALA A 13 -7.59 15.34 14.10
C ALA A 13 -6.26 14.72 14.58
N ASN A 14 -5.80 13.65 13.92
CA ASN A 14 -4.52 13.00 14.17
C ASN A 14 -3.42 13.42 13.18
N GLU A 15 -3.65 14.46 12.37
CA GLU A 15 -2.70 14.98 11.38
C GLU A 15 -2.27 13.97 10.32
N TRP A 16 -3.10 12.94 10.04
CA TRP A 16 -2.81 11.96 8.99
C TRP A 16 -3.25 12.42 7.60
N PHE A 17 -4.12 13.40 7.55
CA PHE A 17 -4.64 13.98 6.32
C PHE A 17 -4.85 15.48 6.47
N ASP A 18 -4.29 16.22 5.55
CA ASP A 18 -4.54 17.65 5.34
C ASP A 18 -4.84 17.89 3.86
N LYS A 19 -6.01 18.43 3.57
CA LYS A 19 -6.47 18.66 2.20
C LYS A 19 -5.63 19.68 1.42
N GLU A 20 -4.96 20.61 2.13
CA GLU A 20 -4.14 21.64 1.49
C GLU A 20 -2.78 21.11 1.04
N THR A 21 -2.27 20.09 1.74
CA THR A 21 -0.95 19.51 1.48
C THR A 21 -1.01 18.13 0.84
N PHE A 22 -2.21 17.55 0.69
CA PHE A 22 -2.36 16.21 0.12
C PHE A 22 -1.98 16.17 -1.36
N ASP A 23 -0.96 15.39 -1.69
CA ASP A 23 -0.51 15.19 -3.06
C ASP A 23 -1.33 14.11 -3.79
N THR A 24 -2.39 14.56 -4.45
CA THR A 24 -3.27 13.69 -5.26
C THR A 24 -2.50 12.98 -6.38
N LYS A 25 -1.51 13.63 -6.99
CA LYS A 25 -0.74 13.04 -8.10
C LYS A 25 0.13 11.89 -7.62
N SER A 26 0.77 12.05 -6.47
CA SER A 26 1.53 10.99 -5.82
C SER A 26 0.63 9.83 -5.42
N TYR A 27 -0.55 10.11 -4.84
CA TYR A 27 -1.54 9.10 -4.51
C TYR A 27 -1.97 8.30 -5.74
N GLU A 28 -2.43 8.96 -6.82
CA GLU A 28 -2.86 8.32 -8.08
C GLU A 28 -1.73 7.57 -8.78
N HIS A 29 -0.50 7.99 -8.60
CA HIS A 29 0.66 7.30 -9.14
C HIS A 29 0.91 5.97 -8.44
N TYR A 30 1.05 5.99 -7.11
CA TYR A 30 1.48 4.83 -6.35
C TYR A 30 0.37 3.82 -6.03
N GLU A 31 -0.92 4.18 -6.16
CA GLU A 31 -2.01 3.21 -6.05
C GLU A 31 -2.07 2.22 -7.22
N ARG A 32 -1.42 2.54 -8.35
CA ARG A 32 -1.38 1.68 -9.53
C ARG A 32 -0.44 0.51 -9.34
N VAL A 33 -0.81 -0.65 -9.89
CA VAL A 33 0.00 -1.88 -9.80
C VAL A 33 1.38 -1.67 -10.38
N GLU A 34 1.50 -0.96 -11.51
CA GLU A 34 2.76 -0.68 -12.20
C GLU A 34 3.75 0.13 -11.35
N HIS A 35 3.25 0.87 -10.36
CA HIS A 35 4.03 1.76 -9.53
C HIS A 35 4.11 1.33 -8.06
N GLY A 36 3.70 0.08 -7.76
CA GLY A 36 3.88 -0.52 -6.45
C GLY A 36 2.60 -0.95 -5.74
N ASP A 37 1.42 -0.44 -6.12
CA ASP A 37 0.12 -0.75 -5.47
C ASP A 37 0.19 -0.57 -3.96
N PHE A 38 0.52 0.65 -3.51
CA PHE A 38 0.62 0.98 -2.10
C PHE A 38 -0.02 2.33 -1.74
N ASN A 39 -0.44 2.42 -0.49
CA ASN A 39 -1.02 3.63 0.09
C ASN A 39 -0.54 3.83 1.53
N TRP A 40 -0.25 5.06 1.91
CA TRP A 40 -0.09 5.42 3.31
C TRP A 40 -1.43 5.36 4.04
N ILE A 41 -1.46 4.64 5.15
CA ILE A 41 -2.60 4.61 6.06
C ILE A 41 -2.38 5.59 7.21
N VAL A 42 -1.19 5.57 7.77
CA VAL A 42 -0.71 6.57 8.73
C VAL A 42 0.64 7.04 8.23
N PRO A 43 0.74 8.27 7.72
CA PRO A 43 2.00 8.82 7.22
C PRO A 43 3.13 8.67 8.23
N GLY A 44 4.27 8.17 7.79
CA GLY A 44 5.43 7.92 8.64
C GLY A 44 5.30 6.75 9.62
N LYS A 45 4.16 6.01 9.65
CA LYS A 45 3.99 4.85 10.51
C LYS A 45 3.54 3.59 9.79
N PHE A 46 2.48 3.65 8.99
CA PHE A 46 1.95 2.49 8.26
C PHE A 46 1.72 2.77 6.80
N LEU A 47 2.40 2.00 5.95
CA LEU A 47 2.16 1.91 4.52
C LEU A 47 1.58 0.52 4.23
N ALA A 48 0.42 0.46 3.56
CA ALA A 48 -0.19 -0.79 3.13
C ALA A 48 0.09 -1.02 1.65
N PHE A 49 0.51 -2.23 1.27
CA PHE A 49 0.85 -2.54 -0.12
C PHE A 49 0.45 -3.95 -0.53
N SER A 50 0.38 -4.20 -1.84
CA SER A 50 0.20 -5.52 -2.41
C SER A 50 1.48 -6.34 -2.25
N GLY A 51 1.32 -7.61 -1.86
CA GLY A 51 2.47 -8.48 -1.61
C GLY A 51 3.29 -8.72 -2.88
N PRO A 52 4.61 -8.44 -2.86
CA PRO A 52 5.48 -8.71 -4.00
C PRO A 52 5.64 -10.19 -4.28
N THR A 53 6.10 -10.51 -5.47
CA THR A 53 6.46 -11.87 -5.92
C THR A 53 7.95 -12.01 -6.12
N GLN A 54 8.47 -13.25 -6.13
CA GLN A 54 9.90 -13.50 -6.31
C GLN A 54 10.42 -13.00 -7.65
N THR A 55 9.60 -13.17 -8.69
CA THR A 55 9.84 -12.72 -10.06
C THR A 55 8.56 -12.09 -10.60
N PRO A 56 8.64 -11.13 -11.54
CA PRO A 56 7.45 -10.52 -12.12
C PRO A 56 6.56 -11.56 -12.81
N ILE A 57 5.27 -11.56 -12.49
CA ILE A 57 4.24 -12.39 -13.09
C ILE A 57 3.31 -11.46 -13.88
N ALA A 58 3.16 -11.72 -15.18
CA ALA A 58 2.27 -10.93 -16.03
C ALA A 58 0.80 -11.31 -15.80
N TYR A 59 -0.07 -10.32 -15.68
CA TYR A 59 -1.51 -10.45 -15.75
C TYR A 59 -1.98 -10.51 -17.22
N VAL A 60 -3.28 -10.78 -17.43
CA VAL A 60 -3.88 -10.90 -18.77
C VAL A 60 -3.78 -9.60 -19.57
N ASP A 61 -3.80 -8.47 -18.91
CA ASP A 61 -3.66 -7.11 -19.48
C ASP A 61 -2.20 -6.67 -19.73
N GLY A 62 -1.24 -7.56 -19.44
CA GLY A 62 0.20 -7.30 -19.60
C GLY A 62 0.85 -6.59 -18.43
N VAL A 63 0.11 -6.13 -17.44
CA VAL A 63 0.64 -5.58 -16.17
C VAL A 63 1.36 -6.68 -15.41
N LYS A 64 2.49 -6.36 -14.78
CA LYS A 64 3.30 -7.33 -14.03
C LYS A 64 3.21 -7.07 -12.53
N THR A 65 3.27 -8.15 -11.74
CA THR A 65 3.46 -8.04 -10.29
C THR A 65 4.79 -7.40 -9.97
N ASN A 66 4.84 -6.69 -8.85
CA ASN A 66 6.07 -6.09 -8.34
C ASN A 66 6.95 -7.13 -7.63
N THR A 67 8.25 -6.89 -7.61
CA THR A 67 9.23 -7.64 -6.81
C THR A 67 9.66 -6.79 -5.61
N PRO A 68 10.35 -7.36 -4.59
CA PRO A 68 10.85 -6.58 -3.46
C PRO A 68 11.67 -5.36 -3.88
N GLU A 69 12.47 -5.49 -4.91
CA GLU A 69 13.38 -4.43 -5.40
C GLU A 69 12.64 -3.19 -5.92
N THR A 70 11.40 -3.34 -6.37
CA THR A 70 10.56 -2.23 -6.82
C THR A 70 10.34 -1.16 -5.74
N TYR A 71 10.43 -1.56 -4.47
CA TYR A 71 10.07 -0.71 -3.33
C TYR A 71 11.26 -0.05 -2.64
N PHE A 72 12.49 -0.51 -2.87
CA PHE A 72 13.64 -0.14 -2.03
C PHE A 72 13.87 1.37 -1.99
N ASP A 73 13.97 2.01 -3.15
CA ASP A 73 14.25 3.46 -3.22
C ASP A 73 13.16 4.29 -2.53
N TYR A 74 11.89 3.91 -2.75
CA TYR A 74 10.76 4.62 -2.13
C TYR A 74 10.74 4.39 -0.60
N PHE A 75 10.95 3.16 -0.16
CA PHE A 75 10.91 2.81 1.26
C PHE A 75 12.06 3.48 2.02
N GLU A 76 13.25 3.48 1.46
CA GLU A 76 14.41 4.17 2.03
C GLU A 76 14.17 5.69 2.14
N ALA A 77 13.74 6.32 1.04
CA ALA A 77 13.44 7.75 1.01
C ALA A 77 12.34 8.19 2.01
N ASN A 78 11.45 7.27 2.39
CA ASN A 78 10.33 7.53 3.30
C ASN A 78 10.49 6.92 4.70
N ASN A 79 11.73 6.58 5.10
CA ASN A 79 12.06 6.02 6.41
C ASN A 79 11.22 4.78 6.77
N VAL A 80 10.90 3.93 5.80
CA VAL A 80 10.35 2.60 6.07
C VAL A 80 11.51 1.73 6.54
N THR A 81 11.44 1.20 7.75
CA THR A 81 12.51 0.40 8.33
C THR A 81 12.16 -1.08 8.47
N GLY A 82 10.87 -1.41 8.37
CA GLY A 82 10.43 -2.78 8.53
C GLY A 82 9.29 -3.19 7.60
N ILE A 83 9.30 -4.47 7.23
CA ILE A 83 8.30 -5.11 6.36
C ILE A 83 7.54 -6.15 7.17
N VAL A 84 6.21 -6.13 7.13
CA VAL A 84 5.36 -7.16 7.75
C VAL A 84 4.60 -7.94 6.68
N ARG A 85 4.78 -9.26 6.66
CA ARG A 85 4.13 -10.18 5.72
C ARG A 85 3.12 -11.09 6.40
N PHE A 86 1.84 -11.05 5.99
CA PHE A 86 0.78 -11.90 6.52
C PHE A 86 0.39 -13.07 5.62
N ASN A 87 0.84 -13.11 4.37
CA ASN A 87 0.56 -14.21 3.44
C ASN A 87 1.70 -15.23 3.38
N ASN A 88 1.53 -16.25 2.52
CA ASN A 88 2.55 -17.24 2.24
C ASN A 88 3.85 -16.60 1.74
N LYS A 89 4.96 -17.31 1.92
CA LYS A 89 6.29 -16.91 1.48
C LYS A 89 6.43 -17.03 -0.04
N VAL A 90 5.89 -16.06 -0.78
CA VAL A 90 5.93 -16.01 -2.25
C VAL A 90 7.18 -15.32 -2.80
N TYR A 91 7.98 -14.75 -1.92
CA TYR A 91 9.31 -14.20 -2.20
C TYR A 91 10.25 -14.49 -1.03
N ASP A 92 11.56 -14.48 -1.30
CA ASP A 92 12.56 -14.62 -0.24
C ASP A 92 12.71 -13.30 0.54
N ARG A 93 12.46 -13.34 1.86
CA ARG A 93 12.61 -12.20 2.75
C ARG A 93 14.03 -11.64 2.79
N LYS A 94 15.04 -12.45 2.41
CA LYS A 94 16.43 -12.01 2.36
C LYS A 94 16.63 -10.81 1.46
N LYS A 95 15.84 -10.67 0.39
CA LYS A 95 15.89 -9.49 -0.48
C LYS A 95 15.70 -8.18 0.28
N PHE A 96 14.74 -8.12 1.21
CA PHE A 96 14.55 -6.94 2.07
C PHE A 96 15.62 -6.84 3.17
N LEU A 97 16.01 -7.97 3.77
CA LEU A 97 17.06 -7.98 4.81
C LEU A 97 18.40 -7.51 4.27
N ASP A 98 18.78 -8.00 3.09
CA ASP A 98 20.05 -7.64 2.43
C ASP A 98 20.08 -6.17 1.97
N ALA A 99 18.88 -5.59 1.74
CA ALA A 99 18.69 -4.16 1.48
C ALA A 99 18.59 -3.30 2.75
N GLY A 100 18.76 -3.88 3.95
CA GLY A 100 18.79 -3.14 5.21
C GLY A 100 17.45 -3.00 5.93
N PHE A 101 16.36 -3.58 5.42
CA PHE A 101 15.04 -3.53 6.06
C PHE A 101 14.85 -4.70 7.03
N ASN A 102 14.24 -4.47 8.18
CA ASN A 102 13.71 -5.55 9.03
C ASN A 102 12.57 -6.29 8.31
N HIS A 103 12.41 -7.60 8.56
CA HIS A 103 11.34 -8.37 7.94
C HIS A 103 10.69 -9.35 8.92
N TYR A 104 9.36 -9.24 9.06
CA TYR A 104 8.55 -9.96 10.03
C TYR A 104 7.50 -10.84 9.34
N ASP A 105 7.61 -12.16 9.49
CA ASP A 105 6.62 -13.12 9.00
C ASP A 105 5.58 -13.40 10.09
N MET A 106 4.29 -13.10 9.81
CA MET A 106 3.16 -13.30 10.72
C MET A 106 1.97 -13.89 9.96
N TYR A 107 2.17 -15.10 9.41
CA TYR A 107 1.20 -15.74 8.55
C TYR A 107 -0.11 -16.09 9.27
N PHE A 108 -1.23 -15.82 8.61
CA PHE A 108 -2.54 -16.41 8.89
C PHE A 108 -3.37 -16.52 7.60
N PRO A 109 -4.41 -17.41 7.59
CA PRO A 109 -5.19 -17.71 6.38
C PRO A 109 -5.85 -16.48 5.76
N ASP A 110 -5.98 -16.49 4.43
CA ASP A 110 -6.67 -15.43 3.68
C ASP A 110 -8.16 -15.38 4.06
N GLY A 111 -8.71 -14.19 4.23
CA GLY A 111 -10.08 -13.99 4.71
C GLY A 111 -10.30 -14.35 6.18
N GLY A 112 -9.31 -14.95 6.86
CA GLY A 112 -9.38 -15.30 8.28
C GLY A 112 -9.06 -14.13 9.21
N ASN A 113 -9.26 -14.38 10.52
CA ASN A 113 -8.91 -13.46 11.58
C ASN A 113 -7.55 -13.85 12.19
N PRO A 114 -6.75 -12.89 12.67
CA PRO A 114 -5.49 -13.17 13.33
C PRO A 114 -5.72 -13.81 14.70
N THR A 115 -4.80 -14.68 15.12
CA THR A 115 -4.76 -15.20 16.50
C THR A 115 -4.23 -14.14 17.47
N ASP A 116 -4.50 -14.29 18.74
CA ASP A 116 -3.98 -13.41 19.81
C ASP A 116 -2.45 -13.27 19.77
N ALA A 117 -1.75 -14.36 19.47
CA ALA A 117 -0.30 -14.35 19.33
C ALA A 117 0.17 -13.46 18.18
N ILE A 118 -0.53 -13.49 17.04
CA ILE A 118 -0.24 -12.64 15.90
C ILE A 118 -0.54 -11.16 16.22
N ILE A 119 -1.69 -10.90 16.86
CA ILE A 119 -2.07 -9.54 17.28
C ILE A 119 -1.01 -8.94 18.20
N LYS A 120 -0.66 -9.68 19.25
CA LYS A 120 0.36 -9.25 20.22
C LYS A 120 1.68 -8.99 19.53
N ARG A 121 2.16 -9.92 18.70
CA ARG A 121 3.42 -9.80 17.97
C ARG A 121 3.44 -8.62 17.02
N PHE A 122 2.34 -8.37 16.29
CA PHE A 122 2.23 -7.23 15.38
C PHE A 122 2.30 -5.89 16.13
N ILE A 123 1.56 -5.79 17.23
CA ILE A 123 1.56 -4.56 18.06
C ILE A 123 2.94 -4.31 18.65
N GLU A 124 3.60 -5.34 19.21
CA GLU A 124 4.96 -5.23 19.76
C GLU A 124 5.96 -4.75 18.70
N VAL A 125 5.92 -5.33 17.50
CA VAL A 125 6.78 -4.90 16.38
C VAL A 125 6.46 -3.47 15.98
N ALA A 126 5.18 -3.13 15.85
CA ALA A 126 4.78 -1.78 15.47
C ALA A 126 5.15 -0.72 16.53
N GLU A 127 5.17 -1.08 17.80
CA GLU A 127 5.61 -0.20 18.89
C GLU A 127 7.13 -0.04 18.97
N ALA A 128 7.88 -1.08 18.58
CA ALA A 128 9.35 -1.12 18.68
C ALA A 128 10.06 -0.59 17.43
N GLU A 129 9.42 -0.64 16.26
CA GLU A 129 10.06 -0.26 15.01
C GLU A 129 10.34 1.24 14.97
N PRO A 130 11.60 1.66 14.71
CA PRO A 130 11.99 3.07 14.80
C PRO A 130 11.45 3.94 13.67
N GLY A 131 11.21 3.35 12.51
CA GLY A 131 10.62 4.02 11.35
C GLY A 131 9.23 3.48 11.01
N ALA A 132 8.83 3.66 9.77
CA ALA A 132 7.56 3.18 9.28
C ALA A 132 7.60 1.67 8.97
N LEU A 133 6.44 1.03 9.10
CA LEU A 133 6.21 -0.35 8.67
C LEU A 133 5.46 -0.37 7.34
N ALA A 134 6.03 -1.05 6.35
CA ALA A 134 5.31 -1.46 5.15
C ALA A 134 4.64 -2.82 5.41
N VAL A 135 3.32 -2.85 5.35
CA VAL A 135 2.51 -4.00 5.77
C VAL A 135 1.76 -4.58 4.59
N HIS A 136 1.90 -5.89 4.35
CA HIS A 136 1.21 -6.54 3.26
C HIS A 136 0.66 -7.93 3.59
N CYS A 137 -0.31 -8.34 2.76
CA CYS A 137 -0.75 -9.74 2.65
C CYS A 137 -0.66 -10.18 1.18
N LYS A 138 -1.71 -10.71 0.58
CA LYS A 138 -1.75 -10.94 -0.87
C LYS A 138 -2.03 -9.63 -1.62
N ALA A 139 -3.20 -9.05 -1.39
CA ALA A 139 -3.62 -7.79 -2.02
C ALA A 139 -3.36 -6.54 -1.15
N GLY A 140 -2.85 -6.69 0.08
CA GLY A 140 -2.65 -5.57 0.99
C GLY A 140 -3.95 -4.92 1.51
N LEU A 141 -5.06 -5.66 1.55
CA LEU A 141 -6.39 -5.14 1.89
C LEU A 141 -6.95 -5.74 3.19
N GLY A 142 -7.32 -7.02 3.18
CA GLY A 142 -8.04 -7.66 4.28
C GLY A 142 -7.20 -7.82 5.54
N ARG A 143 -6.27 -8.76 5.55
CA ARG A 143 -5.38 -9.07 6.68
C ARG A 143 -4.56 -7.86 7.12
N THR A 144 -4.05 -7.11 6.15
CA THR A 144 -3.30 -5.87 6.35
C THR A 144 -4.13 -4.82 7.07
N GLY A 145 -5.32 -4.51 6.55
CA GLY A 145 -6.21 -3.53 7.16
C GLY A 145 -6.68 -3.94 8.56
N THR A 146 -6.89 -5.24 8.80
CA THR A 146 -7.31 -5.76 10.10
C THR A 146 -6.26 -5.49 11.19
N LEU A 147 -5.00 -5.80 10.94
CA LEU A 147 -3.93 -5.61 11.95
C LEU A 147 -3.63 -4.13 12.17
N ILE A 148 -3.61 -3.32 11.11
CA ILE A 148 -3.45 -1.86 11.25
C ILE A 148 -4.62 -1.28 12.07
N SER A 149 -5.87 -1.70 11.82
CA SER A 149 -7.03 -1.26 12.60
C SER A 149 -6.89 -1.54 14.10
N LEU A 150 -6.42 -2.74 14.48
CA LEU A 150 -6.21 -3.08 15.89
C LEU A 150 -5.19 -2.14 16.56
N TYR A 151 -4.12 -1.79 15.86
CA TYR A 151 -3.17 -0.79 16.35
C TYR A 151 -3.82 0.60 16.51
N LEU A 152 -4.61 1.04 15.52
CA LEU A 152 -5.29 2.34 15.58
C LEU A 152 -6.31 2.41 16.72
N MET A 153 -7.04 1.33 16.98
CA MET A 153 -7.95 1.23 18.12
C MET A 153 -7.18 1.37 19.45
N LYS A 154 -6.07 0.65 19.61
CA LYS A 154 -5.26 0.65 20.83
C LYS A 154 -4.66 2.03 21.10
N HIS A 155 -4.03 2.63 20.11
CA HIS A 155 -3.20 3.83 20.32
C HIS A 155 -3.96 5.14 20.12
N PHE A 156 -4.94 5.18 19.22
CA PHE A 156 -5.68 6.40 18.87
C PHE A 156 -7.15 6.36 19.28
N SER A 157 -7.60 5.28 19.91
CA SER A 157 -9.00 5.10 20.35
C SER A 157 -10.02 5.30 19.20
N LEU A 158 -9.68 4.90 17.99
CA LEU A 158 -10.60 4.85 16.87
C LEU A 158 -11.55 3.65 17.06
N THR A 159 -12.85 3.85 16.76
CA THR A 159 -13.78 2.72 16.70
C THR A 159 -13.48 1.82 15.50
N ALA A 160 -14.02 0.59 15.49
CA ALA A 160 -13.94 -0.30 14.34
C ALA A 160 -14.48 0.37 13.07
N ALA A 161 -15.58 1.08 13.19
CA ALA A 161 -16.21 1.81 12.08
C ALA A 161 -15.31 2.94 11.54
N ASP A 162 -14.66 3.71 12.43
CA ASP A 162 -13.72 4.76 12.04
C ASP A 162 -12.49 4.18 11.32
N CYS A 163 -11.91 3.10 11.86
CA CYS A 163 -10.77 2.41 11.25
C CYS A 163 -11.11 1.90 9.84
N ILE A 164 -12.22 1.15 9.71
CA ILE A 164 -12.65 0.61 8.41
C ILE A 164 -12.89 1.73 7.40
N SER A 165 -13.54 2.80 7.84
CA SER A 165 -13.86 3.94 6.98
C SER A 165 -12.59 4.65 6.52
N TRP A 166 -11.67 4.94 7.42
CA TRP A 166 -10.40 5.58 7.10
C TRP A 166 -9.54 4.72 6.16
N LEU A 167 -9.37 3.43 6.49
CA LEU A 167 -8.60 2.54 5.63
C LEU A 167 -9.17 2.43 4.22
N ARG A 168 -10.51 2.46 4.06
CA ARG A 168 -11.15 2.43 2.74
C ARG A 168 -11.06 3.74 1.98
N LEU A 169 -10.91 4.85 2.65
CA LEU A 169 -10.59 6.13 2.01
C LEU A 169 -9.15 6.14 1.48
N CYS A 170 -8.20 5.62 2.25
CA CYS A 170 -6.81 5.54 1.82
C CYS A 170 -6.58 4.44 0.77
N ARG A 171 -7.18 3.25 0.99
CA ARG A 171 -6.98 2.04 0.18
C ARG A 171 -8.31 1.32 0.02
N PRO A 172 -9.06 1.60 -1.07
CA PRO A 172 -10.38 1.04 -1.32
C PRO A 172 -10.39 -0.50 -1.25
N GLY A 173 -11.43 -1.07 -0.61
CA GLY A 173 -11.55 -2.52 -0.42
C GLY A 173 -10.86 -3.07 0.83
N SER A 174 -10.27 -2.24 1.68
CA SER A 174 -9.66 -2.67 2.94
C SER A 174 -10.70 -3.26 3.90
N VAL A 175 -10.27 -4.26 4.69
CA VAL A 175 -11.07 -4.99 5.69
C VAL A 175 -12.28 -5.71 5.08
N ILE A 176 -12.11 -7.01 4.79
CA ILE A 176 -13.04 -7.80 3.97
C ILE A 176 -13.87 -8.76 4.85
N GLY A 177 -15.16 -8.86 4.55
CA GLY A 177 -16.05 -9.91 5.07
C GLY A 177 -16.06 -10.02 6.60
N PRO A 178 -15.78 -11.22 7.17
CA PRO A 178 -15.82 -11.48 8.61
C PRO A 178 -14.87 -10.63 9.45
N GLN A 179 -13.83 -10.08 8.84
CA GLN A 179 -12.86 -9.21 9.52
C GLN A 179 -13.50 -7.93 10.07
N GLN A 180 -14.58 -7.45 9.45
CA GLN A 180 -15.32 -6.29 9.94
C GLN A 180 -15.98 -6.57 11.29
N ILE A 181 -16.63 -7.74 11.42
CA ILE A 181 -17.27 -8.19 12.67
C ILE A 181 -16.19 -8.41 13.72
N PHE A 182 -15.11 -9.09 13.37
CA PHE A 182 -13.97 -9.32 14.26
C PHE A 182 -13.43 -8.01 14.85
N LEU A 183 -13.27 -6.96 14.05
CA LEU A 183 -12.83 -5.65 14.55
C LEU A 183 -13.81 -5.05 15.57
N GLN A 184 -15.12 -5.19 15.34
CA GLN A 184 -16.14 -4.72 16.28
C GLN A 184 -16.07 -5.49 17.63
N GLU A 185 -15.84 -6.79 17.58
CA GLU A 185 -15.65 -7.63 18.77
C GLU A 185 -14.38 -7.24 19.55
N MET A 186 -13.32 -6.89 18.85
CA MET A 186 -12.03 -6.53 19.42
C MET A 186 -11.97 -5.11 20.01
N GLU A 187 -12.90 -4.23 19.67
CA GLU A 187 -12.87 -2.80 20.01
C GLU A 187 -12.70 -2.57 21.51
N LYS A 188 -13.55 -3.17 22.35
CA LYS A 188 -13.49 -3.00 23.81
C LYS A 188 -12.16 -3.51 24.39
N ARG A 189 -11.60 -4.57 23.82
CA ARG A 189 -10.31 -5.11 24.24
C ARG A 189 -9.18 -4.14 23.91
N MET A 190 -9.14 -3.66 22.67
CA MET A 190 -8.10 -2.73 22.22
C MET A 190 -8.12 -1.42 22.99
N PHE A 191 -9.30 -0.90 23.31
CA PHE A 191 -9.43 0.31 24.14
C PHE A 191 -8.85 0.10 25.53
N ARG A 192 -9.17 -1.03 26.21
CA ARG A 192 -8.59 -1.38 27.53
C ARG A 192 -7.07 -1.52 27.50
N GLU A 193 -6.54 -2.20 26.47
CA GLU A 193 -5.10 -2.35 26.27
C GLU A 193 -4.43 -0.98 26.01
N GLY A 194 -5.09 -0.10 25.27
CA GLY A 194 -4.63 1.26 25.00
C GLY A 194 -4.61 2.12 26.27
N GLU A 195 -5.65 2.05 27.11
CA GLU A 195 -5.67 2.73 28.40
C GLU A 195 -4.55 2.25 29.34
N ALA A 196 -4.37 0.93 29.43
CA ALA A 196 -3.30 0.33 30.23
C ALA A 196 -1.92 0.79 29.73
N HIS A 197 -1.72 0.82 28.41
CA HIS A 197 -0.48 1.30 27.78
C HIS A 197 -0.20 2.78 28.10
N ARG A 198 -1.20 3.66 27.97
CA ARG A 198 -1.08 5.08 28.31
C ARG A 198 -0.79 5.29 29.79
N LYS A 199 -1.48 4.56 30.69
CA LYS A 199 -1.23 4.62 32.15
C LYS A 199 0.19 4.18 32.51
N ALA A 200 0.70 3.12 31.87
CA ALA A 200 2.07 2.64 32.10
C ALA A 200 3.14 3.64 31.66
N ARG A 201 2.88 4.43 30.60
CA ARG A 201 3.78 5.49 30.11
C ARG A 201 3.55 6.85 30.80
N GLY A 202 2.35 7.10 31.34
CA GLY A 202 1.88 8.37 31.86
C GLY A 202 1.94 8.51 33.37
N GLY A 203 2.76 7.75 34.09
CA GLY A 203 3.09 8.01 35.51
C GLY A 203 3.85 9.34 35.75
N GLY A 204 3.97 10.19 34.74
CA GLY A 204 4.46 11.58 34.80
C GLY A 204 3.45 12.46 34.06
N GLN A 205 3.01 13.53 34.74
CA GLN A 205 2.05 14.52 34.27
C GLN A 205 2.27 15.00 32.84
N GLY A 206 1.15 15.16 32.10
CA GLY A 206 1.13 15.98 30.88
C GLY A 206 0.54 15.24 29.67
N GLY A 207 -0.35 15.94 28.99
CA GLY A 207 -1.16 15.49 27.85
C GLY A 207 -0.38 14.73 26.79
N ALA A 208 -1.10 13.82 26.18
CA ALA A 208 -0.61 12.90 25.18
C ALA A 208 0.03 13.64 23.99
N ASP A 209 1.34 13.72 23.99
CA ASP A 209 2.11 13.95 22.77
C ASP A 209 2.41 12.57 22.14
N LEU A 210 1.43 12.06 21.39
CA LEU A 210 1.60 11.00 20.41
C LEU A 210 1.75 11.63 19.02
N SER A 211 2.33 12.83 18.95
CA SER A 211 2.84 13.32 17.68
C SER A 211 3.99 12.41 17.27
N CYS A 212 3.75 11.57 16.27
CA CYS A 212 4.85 11.10 15.42
C CYS A 212 5.69 12.33 15.08
N PRO A 213 7.03 12.28 15.14
CA PRO A 213 7.86 13.40 14.74
C PRO A 213 7.72 13.61 13.22
N MET A 214 6.62 14.22 12.81
CA MET A 214 6.42 14.73 11.46
C MET A 214 7.04 16.13 11.37
N LYS A 215 8.35 16.23 11.58
CA LYS A 215 9.10 17.39 11.13
C LYS A 215 9.86 17.00 9.89
N ASN A 216 9.39 17.56 8.75
CA ASN A 216 10.04 17.58 7.44
C ASN A 216 10.02 16.29 6.62
N LEU A 217 8.85 15.85 6.16
CA LEU A 217 8.74 15.19 4.86
C LEU A 217 8.49 16.27 3.80
N SER A 218 9.50 17.08 3.51
CA SER A 218 9.55 17.81 2.25
C SER A 218 9.83 16.77 1.17
N VAL A 219 8.82 16.51 0.35
CA VAL A 219 9.01 15.85 -0.94
C VAL A 219 9.91 16.77 -1.74
N SER A 220 11.21 16.51 -1.75
CA SER A 220 12.15 17.15 -2.66
C SER A 220 11.85 16.62 -4.06
N GLY A 221 10.91 17.29 -4.73
CA GLY A 221 10.75 17.20 -6.16
C GLY A 221 12.08 17.58 -6.80
N ALA A 222 12.70 16.66 -7.52
CA ALA A 222 13.88 16.89 -8.31
C ALA A 222 13.60 18.03 -9.29
N SER A 223 14.03 19.25 -8.95
CA SER A 223 14.11 20.39 -9.86
C SER A 223 15.12 20.02 -10.93
N ARG A 224 14.62 19.70 -12.11
CA ARG A 224 15.46 19.64 -13.31
C ARG A 224 15.95 21.05 -13.59
N ASP A 225 17.23 21.23 -13.38
CA ASP A 225 18.00 22.39 -13.78
C ASP A 225 17.85 22.61 -15.29
N ASN A 226 17.24 23.72 -15.64
CA ASN A 226 16.99 24.13 -17.01
C ASN A 226 18.11 25.06 -17.48
N SER A 227 19.33 24.53 -17.61
CA SER A 227 20.43 25.25 -18.20
C SER A 227 20.33 25.20 -19.73
N LYS A 228 19.92 26.30 -20.32
CA LYS A 228 19.95 26.57 -21.77
C LYS A 228 21.35 26.29 -22.32
N PRO A 229 21.50 25.54 -23.42
CA PRO A 229 22.72 25.63 -24.22
C PRO A 229 22.71 26.90 -25.11
N LYS A 230 23.83 27.58 -25.05
CA LYS A 230 24.13 28.74 -25.87
C LYS A 230 24.15 28.36 -27.35
N SER A 231 23.59 29.26 -28.16
CA SER A 231 23.65 29.33 -29.61
C SER A 231 25.07 29.19 -30.15
N GLY A 232 25.30 28.19 -30.98
CA GLY A 232 26.42 28.12 -31.90
C GLY A 232 25.88 27.92 -33.31
N ALA A 233 25.92 28.95 -34.11
CA ALA A 233 25.57 28.93 -35.52
C ALA A 233 26.64 28.15 -36.31
N PHE A 234 26.21 27.19 -37.13
CA PHE A 234 26.95 26.86 -38.34
C PHE A 234 25.99 26.53 -39.49
N SER A 235 26.38 26.98 -40.66
CA SER A 235 25.59 27.26 -41.84
C SER A 235 25.76 26.18 -42.91
N ILE A 236 24.71 26.01 -43.73
CA ILE A 236 24.68 25.65 -45.16
C ILE A 236 24.96 24.22 -45.61
N GLY A 237 24.03 23.69 -46.37
CA GLY A 237 24.24 22.59 -47.28
C GLY A 237 22.92 21.91 -47.69
N GLY A 238 22.24 22.46 -48.69
CA GLY A 238 21.05 21.90 -49.32
C GLY A 238 21.35 20.68 -50.19
N LEU A 239 20.30 19.94 -50.48
CA LEU A 239 19.97 19.45 -51.83
C LEU A 239 18.66 18.60 -51.77
N THR A 240 17.74 19.10 -52.47
CA THR A 240 16.57 18.57 -53.20
C THR A 240 16.50 17.07 -53.48
N GLY A 241 15.29 16.53 -53.42
CA GLY A 241 14.96 15.21 -53.98
C GLY A 241 13.54 14.78 -53.67
N SER A 242 12.63 15.05 -54.56
CA SER A 242 11.19 14.76 -54.56
C SER A 242 10.81 13.33 -54.98
N ARG A 243 9.50 13.04 -54.77
CA ARG A 243 8.64 11.99 -55.36
C ARG A 243 8.63 10.65 -54.61
N SER A 244 7.52 9.96 -54.49
CA SER A 244 6.11 10.03 -54.93
C SER A 244 5.35 8.85 -54.32
N ALA A 245 4.07 9.04 -54.14
CA ALA A 245 2.96 8.15 -53.83
C ALA A 245 2.93 6.74 -54.42
N GLN A 246 2.24 5.84 -53.73
CA GLN A 246 1.15 4.91 -54.17
C GLN A 246 1.04 3.80 -53.12
N SER A 247 -0.05 3.63 -52.41
CA SER A 247 -1.40 3.10 -52.63
C SER A 247 -1.49 1.58 -52.72
N SER A 248 -2.51 1.03 -52.07
CA SER A 248 -3.18 -0.26 -52.18
C SER A 248 -2.56 -1.40 -51.36
N GLY A 249 -3.30 -2.22 -50.60
CA GLY A 249 -4.64 -2.70 -50.63
C GLY A 249 -4.82 -3.74 -49.53
N ARG A 250 -5.98 -3.78 -48.92
CA ARG A 250 -6.52 -4.91 -48.14
C ARG A 250 -6.88 -6.05 -49.08
N PRO A 251 -6.95 -7.31 -48.60
CA PRO A 251 -8.27 -7.85 -48.33
C PRO A 251 -8.43 -8.73 -47.07
N ALA A 252 -9.70 -8.96 -46.80
CA ALA A 252 -10.33 -9.55 -45.63
C ALA A 252 -10.29 -11.11 -45.59
N GLY A 253 -10.42 -11.64 -44.39
CA GLY A 253 -11.01 -12.80 -43.79
C GLY A 253 -10.96 -14.17 -44.44
N PRO A 254 -11.30 -15.26 -43.75
CA PRO A 254 -12.64 -15.49 -43.17
C PRO A 254 -12.70 -16.16 -41.76
N ALA A 255 -13.92 -16.20 -41.26
CA ALA A 255 -14.35 -16.70 -39.97
C ALA A 255 -14.60 -18.23 -39.93
N SER A 256 -14.56 -18.75 -38.65
CA SER A 256 -15.37 -19.84 -38.05
C SER A 256 -15.02 -21.31 -38.38
N PRO A 257 -15.42 -22.30 -37.54
CA PRO A 257 -16.52 -22.31 -36.58
C PRO A 257 -16.29 -23.02 -35.21
N LEU A 258 -17.23 -22.79 -34.30
CA LEU A 258 -17.54 -23.54 -33.06
C LEU A 258 -17.64 -25.05 -33.29
N LYS A 259 -17.18 -25.86 -32.32
CA LYS A 259 -17.72 -27.19 -32.04
C LYS A 259 -17.99 -27.38 -30.56
N THR A 260 -19.26 -27.37 -30.21
CA THR A 260 -19.89 -28.00 -29.05
C THR A 260 -19.67 -29.51 -29.06
N LYS A 261 -19.34 -30.12 -27.93
CA LYS A 261 -19.73 -31.49 -27.62
C LYS A 261 -20.07 -31.65 -26.15
N THR A 262 -21.30 -31.99 -25.97
CA THR A 262 -22.00 -32.49 -24.77
C THR A 262 -21.54 -33.89 -24.37
N GLY A 263 -21.62 -34.21 -23.07
CA GLY A 263 -22.11 -35.48 -22.58
C GLY A 263 -21.09 -36.42 -21.96
N GLY A 264 -21.37 -36.84 -20.72
CA GLY A 264 -20.79 -38.04 -20.16
C GLY A 264 -20.83 -38.07 -18.61
N LEU A 265 -22.02 -38.34 -18.07
CA LEU A 265 -22.27 -38.82 -16.72
C LEU A 265 -21.67 -40.24 -16.56
N LEU A 266 -20.99 -40.56 -15.43
CA LEU A 266 -21.11 -41.83 -14.71
C LEU A 266 -20.27 -41.87 -13.42
N LYS A 267 -20.99 -42.03 -12.37
CA LYS A 267 -20.81 -42.73 -11.07
C LYS A 267 -19.52 -43.54 -10.85
N ARG A 268 -18.83 -43.30 -9.78
CA ARG A 268 -18.74 -44.09 -8.51
C ARG A 268 -18.09 -43.27 -7.45
#